data_e6e70d80d82a750f84ce1b0e89983bc9
#
_entry.id   e6e70d80d82a750f84ce1b0e89983bc9
#
_cell.length_a   1.000
_cell.length_b   1.000
_cell.length_c   1.000
_cell.angle_alpha   90.00
_cell.angle_beta   90.00
_cell.angle_gamma   90.00
#
_symmetry.space_group_name_H-M   'P 1'
#
loop_
_entity.id
_entity.type
_entity.pdbx_description
1 polymer ?
#
loop_
_entity_poly.entity_id
_entity_poly.type
_entity_poly.pdbx_seq_one_letter_code
_entity_poly.pdbx_strand_id
1 'polypeptide(L)'
;MHTIITRQPPSLRSLILALIVCFVAIFINWRFPQVIQPVRDVLKVGYYPIYAFANYPVLSKEWMKLQLKSEQSLRRENIALRAELDQAKVRLQKLSELSAENTRLRGLVDTPLIIDGRMLITEIIGVDPNPLNHIIIINKGSNDQLQEGQTVLDDQGIMGQIIAVYPHSARVMLLSDKESALSVRLDRTGMRSIVSGKGDYSELVMQYVPSTADVKVGDLVYSSGLGERYPAGYLVGKVKDIEVPSSSEFADITVQPTAQLSSGHNVVVLFSQALSKEQPNGSR
;
A
#
# COMPACT_ATOMS: atom_id res chain seq x y z
N MET A 1 -49.19 23.69 -57.00
CA MET A 1 -50.57 23.19 -57.12
C MET A 1 -50.98 22.69 -55.74
N HIS A 2 -51.72 23.52 -54.98
CA HIS A 2 -52.26 23.15 -53.67
C HIS A 2 -53.68 22.59 -53.86
N THR A 3 -53.86 21.32 -53.70
CA THR A 3 -55.20 20.69 -53.67
C THR A 3 -55.84 20.95 -52.28
N ILE A 4 -56.78 21.87 -52.24
CA ILE A 4 -57.60 22.16 -51.08
C ILE A 4 -58.64 21.04 -50.98
N ILE A 5 -58.50 20.14 -50.07
CA ILE A 5 -59.53 19.12 -49.75
C ILE A 5 -60.60 19.82 -48.93
N THR A 6 -61.72 20.18 -49.61
CA THR A 6 -62.93 20.65 -48.96
C THR A 6 -63.66 19.48 -48.29
N ARG A 7 -63.55 19.40 -47.01
CA ARG A 7 -64.40 18.46 -46.17
C ARG A 7 -65.84 19.00 -46.18
N GLN A 8 -66.73 18.29 -46.88
CA GLN A 8 -68.16 18.56 -46.70
C GLN A 8 -68.59 18.29 -45.26
N PRO A 9 -69.44 19.16 -44.65
CA PRO A 9 -69.97 18.92 -43.32
C PRO A 9 -70.79 17.66 -43.28
N PRO A 10 -70.64 16.79 -42.26
CA PRO A 10 -71.41 15.57 -42.16
C PRO A 10 -72.92 15.89 -42.12
N SER A 11 -73.70 15.22 -42.94
CA SER A 11 -75.17 15.40 -42.97
C SER A 11 -75.73 15.10 -41.57
N LEU A 12 -76.78 15.84 -41.18
CA LEU A 12 -77.42 15.69 -39.84
C LEU A 12 -77.81 14.23 -39.55
N ARG A 13 -78.15 13.48 -40.62
CA ARG A 13 -78.45 12.06 -40.53
C ARG A 13 -77.23 11.19 -40.14
N SER A 14 -76.03 11.50 -40.63
CA SER A 14 -74.82 10.74 -40.25
C SER A 14 -74.37 11.03 -38.82
N LEU A 15 -74.58 12.25 -38.31
CA LEU A 15 -74.37 12.61 -36.93
C LEU A 15 -75.29 11.88 -35.99
N ILE A 16 -76.61 11.81 -36.30
CA ILE A 16 -77.60 11.08 -35.51
C ILE A 16 -77.25 9.59 -35.49
N LEU A 17 -76.85 9.01 -36.63
CA LEU A 17 -76.47 7.61 -36.71
C LEU A 17 -75.21 7.27 -35.91
N ALA A 18 -74.19 8.15 -35.96
CA ALA A 18 -72.99 8.02 -35.14
C ALA A 18 -73.29 8.10 -33.63
N LEU A 19 -74.20 8.98 -33.25
CA LEU A 19 -74.64 9.17 -31.87
C LEU A 19 -75.40 7.93 -31.35
N ILE A 20 -76.30 7.33 -32.19
CA ILE A 20 -76.98 6.10 -31.88
C ILE A 20 -76.01 4.93 -31.70
N VAL A 21 -75.02 4.80 -32.60
CA VAL A 21 -74.00 3.74 -32.49
C VAL A 21 -73.16 3.90 -31.23
N CYS A 22 -72.75 5.12 -30.86
CA CYS A 22 -72.06 5.37 -29.60
C CYS A 22 -72.93 5.00 -28.40
N PHE A 23 -74.21 5.35 -28.41
CA PHE A 23 -75.13 5.03 -27.28
C PHE A 23 -75.35 3.53 -27.14
N VAL A 24 -75.51 2.83 -28.27
CA VAL A 24 -75.63 1.36 -28.28
C VAL A 24 -74.32 0.72 -27.77
N ALA A 25 -73.15 1.21 -28.18
CA ALA A 25 -71.90 0.69 -27.68
C ALA A 25 -71.70 0.91 -26.16
N ILE A 26 -72.10 2.07 -25.63
CA ILE A 26 -72.12 2.34 -24.18
C ILE A 26 -73.11 1.46 -23.46
N PHE A 27 -74.29 1.25 -24.01
CA PHE A 27 -75.33 0.39 -23.44
C PHE A 27 -74.91 -1.09 -23.37
N ILE A 28 -74.26 -1.59 -24.45
CA ILE A 28 -73.68 -2.94 -24.51
C ILE A 28 -72.55 -3.08 -23.48
N ASN A 29 -71.70 -2.08 -23.36
CA ASN A 29 -70.63 -2.09 -22.37
C ASN A 29 -71.17 -2.12 -20.92
N TRP A 30 -72.31 -1.45 -20.64
CA TRP A 30 -72.90 -1.40 -19.29
C TRP A 30 -73.71 -2.68 -18.98
N ARG A 31 -74.41 -3.27 -19.96
CA ARG A 31 -75.32 -4.42 -19.74
C ARG A 31 -74.61 -5.79 -19.81
N PHE A 32 -73.51 -5.88 -20.60
CA PHE A 32 -72.79 -7.14 -20.81
C PHE A 32 -71.27 -6.97 -20.69
N PRO A 33 -70.74 -6.68 -19.47
CA PRO A 33 -69.34 -6.46 -19.27
C PRO A 33 -68.48 -7.69 -19.62
N GLN A 34 -69.04 -8.90 -19.51
CA GLN A 34 -68.33 -10.14 -19.78
C GLN A 34 -68.00 -10.41 -21.24
N VAL A 35 -68.73 -9.82 -22.19
CA VAL A 35 -68.52 -10.00 -23.64
C VAL A 35 -67.39 -9.14 -24.13
N ILE A 36 -67.08 -8.03 -23.46
CA ILE A 36 -66.05 -7.07 -23.87
C ILE A 36 -64.67 -7.31 -23.20
N GLN A 37 -64.69 -8.11 -22.11
CA GLN A 37 -63.41 -8.45 -21.39
C GLN A 37 -62.36 -9.12 -22.30
N PRO A 38 -62.68 -10.14 -23.13
CA PRO A 38 -61.67 -10.77 -23.98
C PRO A 38 -61.07 -9.81 -25.04
N VAL A 39 -61.83 -8.84 -25.51
CA VAL A 39 -61.37 -7.83 -26.48
C VAL A 39 -60.42 -6.82 -25.78
N ARG A 40 -60.72 -6.44 -24.56
CA ARG A 40 -59.84 -5.58 -23.74
C ARG A 40 -58.53 -6.28 -23.41
N ASP A 41 -58.55 -7.55 -23.13
CA ASP A 41 -57.32 -8.29 -22.75
C ASP A 41 -56.45 -8.57 -23.96
N VAL A 42 -57.03 -8.81 -25.15
CA VAL A 42 -56.25 -8.87 -26.42
C VAL A 42 -55.62 -7.52 -26.77
N LEU A 43 -56.31 -6.40 -26.54
CA LEU A 43 -55.73 -5.07 -26.71
C LEU A 43 -54.64 -4.75 -25.74
N LYS A 44 -54.74 -5.22 -24.48
CA LYS A 44 -53.68 -5.07 -23.47
C LYS A 44 -52.42 -5.86 -23.86
N VAL A 45 -52.58 -7.07 -24.35
CA VAL A 45 -51.45 -7.92 -24.79
C VAL A 45 -50.74 -7.29 -26.05
N GLY A 46 -51.51 -6.65 -26.93
CA GLY A 46 -50.96 -5.95 -28.09
C GLY A 46 -50.16 -4.66 -27.73
N TYR A 47 -50.43 -4.04 -26.59
CA TYR A 47 -49.73 -2.82 -26.16
C TYR A 47 -48.38 -3.08 -25.44
N TYR A 48 -48.24 -4.28 -24.88
CA TYR A 48 -47.03 -4.65 -24.09
C TYR A 48 -45.72 -4.62 -24.90
N PRO A 49 -45.66 -5.16 -26.14
CA PRO A 49 -44.42 -5.11 -26.92
C PRO A 49 -44.03 -3.69 -27.36
N ILE A 50 -45.01 -2.77 -27.55
CA ILE A 50 -44.71 -1.37 -27.94
C ILE A 50 -44.06 -0.60 -26.79
N TYR A 51 -44.49 -0.84 -25.53
CA TYR A 51 -43.87 -0.23 -24.35
C TYR A 51 -42.49 -0.80 -24.07
N ALA A 52 -42.25 -2.08 -24.32
CA ALA A 52 -40.95 -2.72 -24.18
C ALA A 52 -39.94 -2.14 -25.21
N PHE A 53 -40.37 -1.95 -26.46
CA PHE A 53 -39.55 -1.37 -27.51
C PHE A 53 -39.24 0.13 -27.28
N ALA A 54 -40.14 0.89 -26.69
CA ALA A 54 -39.94 2.32 -26.41
C ALA A 54 -38.91 2.58 -25.30
N ASN A 55 -38.73 1.65 -24.34
CA ASN A 55 -37.76 1.79 -23.25
C ASN A 55 -36.38 1.18 -23.58
N TYR A 56 -36.23 0.39 -24.64
CA TYR A 56 -34.96 -0.25 -25.03
C TYR A 56 -33.82 0.76 -25.31
N PRO A 57 -34.05 1.92 -25.96
CA PRO A 57 -32.96 2.87 -26.21
C PRO A 57 -32.45 3.62 -24.99
N VAL A 58 -33.20 3.67 -23.88
CA VAL A 58 -32.75 4.35 -22.65
C VAL A 58 -31.82 3.45 -21.86
N LEU A 59 -32.16 2.17 -21.73
CA LEU A 59 -31.32 1.17 -21.04
C LEU A 59 -30.00 0.92 -21.78
N SER A 60 -30.03 0.91 -23.11
CA SER A 60 -28.81 0.72 -23.91
C SER A 60 -27.85 1.90 -23.83
N LYS A 61 -28.34 3.13 -23.71
CA LYS A 61 -27.51 4.35 -23.56
C LYS A 61 -26.84 4.41 -22.18
N GLU A 62 -27.49 3.99 -21.12
CA GLU A 62 -26.88 3.95 -19.78
C GLU A 62 -25.84 2.84 -19.68
N TRP A 63 -26.13 1.66 -20.21
CA TRP A 63 -25.16 0.56 -20.29
C TRP A 63 -23.93 0.93 -21.09
N MET A 64 -24.12 1.57 -22.24
CA MET A 64 -23.02 2.01 -23.10
C MET A 64 -22.19 3.13 -22.46
N LYS A 65 -22.81 4.06 -21.71
CA LYS A 65 -22.10 5.08 -20.93
C LYS A 65 -21.29 4.50 -19.78
N LEU A 66 -21.82 3.50 -19.09
CA LEU A 66 -21.11 2.82 -17.99
C LEU A 66 -19.91 2.02 -18.53
N GLN A 67 -20.08 1.33 -19.66
CA GLN A 67 -19.02 0.56 -20.30
C GLN A 67 -17.90 1.44 -20.85
N LEU A 68 -18.25 2.52 -21.52
CA LEU A 68 -17.28 3.50 -22.05
C LEU A 68 -16.55 4.26 -20.94
N LYS A 69 -17.24 4.58 -19.84
CA LYS A 69 -16.62 5.23 -18.67
C LYS A 69 -15.64 4.30 -17.97
N SER A 70 -15.96 3.00 -17.88
CA SER A 70 -15.08 1.97 -17.34
C SER A 70 -13.84 1.77 -18.23
N GLU A 71 -13.98 1.65 -19.54
CA GLU A 71 -12.83 1.53 -20.44
C GLU A 71 -11.92 2.76 -20.42
N GLN A 72 -12.50 3.96 -20.40
CA GLN A 72 -11.71 5.19 -20.32
C GLN A 72 -10.98 5.34 -18.98
N SER A 73 -11.59 4.94 -17.87
CA SER A 73 -10.92 4.95 -16.57
C SER A 73 -9.78 3.94 -16.51
N LEU A 74 -10.00 2.72 -17.00
CA LEU A 74 -8.97 1.68 -17.09
C LEU A 74 -7.81 2.08 -18.02
N ARG A 75 -8.10 2.72 -19.14
CA ARG A 75 -7.05 3.25 -20.04
C ARG A 75 -6.23 4.36 -19.37
N ARG A 76 -6.88 5.28 -18.65
CA ARG A 76 -6.18 6.34 -17.91
C ARG A 76 -5.31 5.76 -16.79
N GLU A 77 -5.84 4.81 -16.05
CA GLU A 77 -5.10 4.11 -15.00
C GLU A 77 -3.91 3.34 -15.58
N ASN A 78 -4.09 2.63 -16.70
CA ASN A 78 -2.99 1.93 -17.37
C ASN A 78 -1.90 2.88 -17.87
N ILE A 79 -2.28 4.07 -18.41
CA ILE A 79 -1.32 5.09 -18.82
C ILE A 79 -0.59 5.66 -17.59
N ALA A 80 -1.30 5.93 -16.48
CA ALA A 80 -0.71 6.44 -15.25
C ALA A 80 0.27 5.42 -14.64
N LEU A 81 -0.13 4.15 -14.54
CA LEU A 81 0.71 3.06 -14.04
C LEU A 81 1.95 2.83 -14.92
N ARG A 82 1.82 2.94 -16.24
CA ARG A 82 2.98 2.86 -17.16
C ARG A 82 3.93 4.02 -16.96
N ALA A 83 3.41 5.24 -16.80
CA ALA A 83 4.24 6.42 -16.54
C ALA A 83 4.97 6.30 -15.20
N GLU A 84 4.31 5.79 -14.16
CA GLU A 84 4.91 5.53 -12.86
C GLU A 84 6.00 4.44 -12.93
N LEU A 85 5.74 3.36 -13.67
CA LEU A 85 6.70 2.29 -13.91
C LEU A 85 7.93 2.80 -14.68
N ASP A 86 7.75 3.67 -15.67
CA ASP A 86 8.86 4.25 -16.42
C ASP A 86 9.67 5.23 -15.56
N GLN A 87 9.01 6.01 -14.69
CA GLN A 87 9.72 6.83 -13.70
C GLN A 87 10.51 5.99 -12.69
N ALA A 88 9.93 4.88 -12.23
CA ALA A 88 10.62 3.95 -11.34
C ALA A 88 11.86 3.33 -12.01
N LYS A 89 11.75 2.93 -13.28
CA LYS A 89 12.89 2.41 -14.06
C LYS A 89 14.03 3.45 -14.18
N VAL A 90 13.67 4.70 -14.49
CA VAL A 90 14.67 5.80 -14.58
C VAL A 90 15.36 6.03 -13.23
N ARG A 91 14.61 5.99 -12.12
CA ARG A 91 15.20 6.10 -10.77
C ARG A 91 16.14 4.93 -10.47
N LEU A 92 15.73 3.70 -10.80
CA LEU A 92 16.58 2.51 -10.63
C LEU A 92 17.86 2.60 -11.46
N GLN A 93 17.76 3.06 -12.71
CA GLN A 93 18.93 3.26 -13.56
C GLN A 93 19.91 4.30 -12.95
N LYS A 94 19.37 5.40 -12.42
CA LYS A 94 20.20 6.41 -11.75
C LYS A 94 20.80 5.90 -10.45
N LEU A 95 20.08 5.07 -9.70
CA LEU A 95 20.64 4.42 -8.51
C LEU A 95 21.77 3.46 -8.87
N SER A 96 21.63 2.68 -9.95
CA SER A 96 22.68 1.78 -10.41
C SER A 96 23.93 2.54 -10.86
N GLU A 97 23.77 3.68 -11.54
CA GLU A 97 24.88 4.56 -11.92
C GLU A 97 25.60 5.13 -10.70
N LEU A 98 24.85 5.67 -9.73
CA LEU A 98 25.40 6.19 -8.48
C LEU A 98 26.08 5.10 -7.65
N SER A 99 25.52 3.88 -7.64
CA SER A 99 26.13 2.73 -6.97
C SER A 99 27.45 2.32 -7.64
N ALA A 100 27.49 2.28 -8.96
CA ALA A 100 28.71 1.98 -9.72
C ALA A 100 29.79 3.06 -9.48
N GLU A 101 29.41 4.35 -9.48
CA GLU A 101 30.34 5.45 -9.19
C GLU A 101 30.80 5.40 -7.73
N ASN A 102 29.94 5.10 -6.77
CA ASN A 102 30.32 4.93 -5.38
C ASN A 102 31.29 3.76 -5.19
N THR A 103 31.06 2.64 -5.89
CA THR A 103 32.00 1.50 -5.90
C THR A 103 33.33 1.88 -6.53
N ARG A 104 33.32 2.64 -7.63
CA ARG A 104 34.52 3.15 -8.27
C ARG A 104 35.32 4.08 -7.35
N LEU A 105 34.61 5.03 -6.70
CA LEU A 105 35.27 5.98 -5.76
C LEU A 105 35.85 5.27 -4.54
N ARG A 106 35.17 4.21 -4.06
CA ARG A 106 35.65 3.39 -2.93
C ARG A 106 36.82 2.48 -3.31
N GLY A 107 36.83 1.97 -4.54
CA GLY A 107 38.00 1.24 -5.06
C GLY A 107 39.28 2.07 -5.10
N LEU A 108 39.15 3.40 -5.10
CA LEU A 108 40.29 4.31 -4.96
C LEU A 108 40.75 4.51 -3.48
N VAL A 109 39.97 4.03 -2.51
CA VAL A 109 40.19 4.22 -1.06
C VAL A 109 40.40 2.88 -0.32
N ASP A 110 40.60 1.77 -1.01
CA ASP A 110 40.86 0.42 -0.45
C ASP A 110 39.85 -0.10 0.59
N THR A 111 38.59 0.24 0.48
CA THR A 111 37.58 -0.28 1.40
C THR A 111 36.51 -1.07 0.63
N PRO A 112 36.44 -2.40 0.74
CA PRO A 112 35.40 -3.20 0.09
C PRO A 112 34.04 -3.00 0.78
N LEU A 113 33.05 -2.53 0.02
CA LEU A 113 31.63 -2.63 0.41
C LEU A 113 30.97 -3.75 -0.35
N ILE A 114 30.49 -4.71 0.39
CA ILE A 114 29.66 -5.79 -0.11
C ILE A 114 28.22 -5.38 0.07
N ILE A 115 27.55 -4.93 -1.00
CA ILE A 115 26.09 -4.82 -1.09
C ILE A 115 25.66 -5.93 -2.04
N ASP A 116 25.63 -7.16 -1.54
CA ASP A 116 24.97 -8.28 -2.21
C ASP A 116 24.31 -9.13 -1.11
N GLY A 117 23.32 -8.52 -0.45
CA GLY A 117 22.55 -9.16 0.61
C GLY A 117 21.43 -9.99 0.03
N ARG A 118 21.57 -11.31 0.06
CA ARG A 118 20.42 -12.20 -0.07
C ARG A 118 19.39 -11.80 0.98
N MET A 119 18.12 -11.64 0.57
CA MET A 119 17.01 -11.25 1.46
C MET A 119 16.03 -12.41 1.58
N LEU A 120 15.52 -12.63 2.78
CA LEU A 120 14.47 -13.61 3.07
C LEU A 120 13.27 -12.92 3.70
N ILE A 121 12.12 -13.01 3.04
CA ILE A 121 10.85 -12.50 3.59
C ILE A 121 10.29 -13.56 4.52
N THR A 122 9.82 -13.15 5.70
CA THR A 122 9.21 -14.01 6.70
C THR A 122 8.10 -13.29 7.46
N GLU A 123 7.24 -14.06 8.12
CA GLU A 123 6.13 -13.56 8.91
C GLU A 123 6.46 -13.54 10.40
N ILE A 124 5.92 -12.59 11.12
CA ILE A 124 5.94 -12.56 12.58
C ILE A 124 4.84 -13.49 13.08
N ILE A 125 5.21 -14.53 13.85
CA ILE A 125 4.29 -15.53 14.38
C ILE A 125 4.04 -15.39 15.89
N GLY A 126 4.75 -14.50 16.57
CA GLY A 126 4.58 -14.28 17.99
C GLY A 126 5.39 -13.12 18.53
N VAL A 127 5.07 -12.76 19.77
CA VAL A 127 5.78 -11.76 20.58
C VAL A 127 6.13 -12.38 21.91
N ASP A 128 7.26 -12.00 22.51
CA ASP A 128 7.65 -12.47 23.83
C ASP A 128 6.59 -12.04 24.87
N PRO A 129 6.11 -12.96 25.72
CA PRO A 129 5.09 -12.64 26.72
C PRO A 129 5.59 -11.71 27.83
N ASN A 130 6.90 -11.54 27.99
CA ASN A 130 7.46 -10.60 28.95
C ASN A 130 7.40 -9.17 28.38
N PRO A 131 6.59 -8.26 28.95
CA PRO A 131 6.43 -6.90 28.43
C PRO A 131 7.68 -6.02 28.57
N LEU A 132 8.69 -6.47 29.29
CA LEU A 132 9.98 -5.77 29.42
C LEU A 132 10.91 -6.08 28.25
N ASN A 133 10.68 -7.18 27.55
CA ASN A 133 11.47 -7.60 26.40
C ASN A 133 10.74 -7.26 25.11
N HIS A 134 11.34 -6.47 24.28
CA HIS A 134 10.80 -6.17 22.95
C HIS A 134 11.35 -7.17 21.94
N ILE A 135 10.86 -8.40 22.01
CA ILE A 135 11.30 -9.52 21.17
C ILE A 135 10.11 -10.06 20.38
N ILE A 136 10.31 -10.28 19.09
CA ILE A 136 9.35 -10.95 18.20
C ILE A 136 9.89 -12.32 17.76
N ILE A 137 8.99 -13.20 17.37
CA ILE A 137 9.29 -14.53 16.84
C ILE A 137 8.89 -14.57 15.38
N ILE A 138 9.81 -14.98 14.51
CA ILE A 138 9.58 -15.10 13.05
C ILE A 138 9.49 -16.56 12.63
N ASN A 139 8.73 -16.83 11.56
CA ASN A 139 8.42 -18.16 11.03
C ASN A 139 9.50 -18.68 10.06
N LYS A 140 10.78 -18.48 10.42
CA LYS A 140 11.95 -18.96 9.68
C LYS A 140 13.08 -19.22 10.67
N GLY A 141 13.90 -20.27 10.40
CA GLY A 141 14.93 -20.70 11.31
C GLY A 141 16.20 -21.19 10.64
N SER A 142 16.94 -22.06 11.34
CA SER A 142 18.19 -22.62 10.81
C SER A 142 18.00 -23.45 9.56
N ASN A 143 16.83 -24.07 9.36
CA ASN A 143 16.49 -24.77 8.13
C ASN A 143 16.43 -23.84 6.90
N ASP A 144 16.17 -22.55 7.13
CA ASP A 144 16.17 -21.50 6.12
C ASP A 144 17.51 -20.75 6.07
N GLN A 145 18.55 -21.30 6.72
CA GLN A 145 19.90 -20.73 6.80
C GLN A 145 19.99 -19.42 7.60
N LEU A 146 19.04 -19.17 8.50
CA LEU A 146 19.15 -18.03 9.41
C LEU A 146 20.26 -18.26 10.45
N GLN A 147 20.90 -17.18 10.86
CA GLN A 147 21.97 -17.14 11.85
C GLN A 147 21.75 -15.99 12.84
N GLU A 148 22.27 -16.13 14.05
CA GLU A 148 22.30 -15.05 15.03
C GLU A 148 23.12 -13.87 14.50
N GLY A 149 22.72 -12.67 14.86
CA GLY A 149 23.36 -11.43 14.40
C GLY A 149 22.84 -10.90 13.07
N GLN A 150 21.97 -11.63 12.35
CA GLN A 150 21.37 -11.10 11.11
C GLN A 150 20.38 -9.97 11.41
N THR A 151 20.41 -8.96 10.53
CA THR A 151 19.55 -7.77 10.62
C THR A 151 18.16 -8.06 10.07
N VAL A 152 17.15 -7.59 10.78
CA VAL A 152 15.74 -7.67 10.39
C VAL A 152 15.22 -6.27 10.08
N LEU A 153 14.55 -6.15 8.94
CA LEU A 153 13.97 -4.91 8.40
C LEU A 153 12.47 -5.06 8.21
N ASP A 154 11.79 -3.94 8.18
CA ASP A 154 10.49 -3.81 7.51
C ASP A 154 10.62 -2.98 6.21
N ASP A 155 9.51 -2.51 5.66
CA ASP A 155 9.45 -1.67 4.46
C ASP A 155 9.99 -0.24 4.69
N GLN A 156 10.16 0.18 5.94
CA GLN A 156 10.54 1.55 6.31
C GLN A 156 11.93 1.66 6.94
N GLY A 157 12.48 0.58 7.50
CA GLY A 157 13.80 0.64 8.12
C GLY A 157 14.18 -0.59 8.94
N ILE A 158 15.20 -0.41 9.80
CA ILE A 158 15.68 -1.48 10.68
C ILE A 158 14.69 -1.69 11.82
N MET A 159 14.22 -2.94 11.99
CA MET A 159 13.41 -3.36 13.13
C MET A 159 14.26 -3.89 14.29
N GLY A 160 15.31 -4.66 13.98
CA GLY A 160 16.08 -5.33 15.02
C GLY A 160 17.12 -6.31 14.49
N GLN A 161 17.50 -7.25 15.35
CA GLN A 161 18.51 -8.26 15.06
C GLN A 161 18.10 -9.62 15.60
N ILE A 162 18.44 -10.71 14.91
CA ILE A 162 18.24 -12.08 15.38
C ILE A 162 19.19 -12.36 16.54
N ILE A 163 18.61 -12.77 17.68
CA ILE A 163 19.34 -13.09 18.91
C ILE A 163 19.38 -14.59 19.25
N ALA A 164 18.47 -15.39 18.66
CA ALA A 164 18.46 -16.84 18.80
C ALA A 164 17.77 -17.48 17.61
N VAL A 165 18.28 -18.64 17.18
CA VAL A 165 17.76 -19.37 16.01
C VAL A 165 17.41 -20.79 16.41
N TYR A 166 16.19 -21.22 16.05
CA TYR A 166 15.66 -22.57 16.20
C TYR A 166 15.43 -23.21 14.82
N PRO A 167 15.13 -24.51 14.72
CA PRO A 167 14.96 -25.15 13.41
C PRO A 167 13.97 -24.48 12.46
N HIS A 168 12.79 -24.02 12.98
CA HIS A 168 11.69 -23.45 12.20
C HIS A 168 11.31 -22.04 12.63
N SER A 169 12.02 -21.43 13.56
CA SER A 169 11.73 -20.08 14.06
C SER A 169 13.00 -19.37 14.50
N ALA A 170 12.94 -18.05 14.62
CA ALA A 170 14.02 -17.27 15.23
C ALA A 170 13.44 -16.16 16.11
N ARG A 171 14.19 -15.76 17.13
CA ARG A 171 13.88 -14.64 18.01
C ARG A 171 14.62 -13.40 17.53
N VAL A 172 13.90 -12.31 17.41
CA VAL A 172 14.43 -11.02 16.97
C VAL A 172 14.24 -10.01 18.07
N MET A 173 15.33 -9.42 18.55
CA MET A 173 15.32 -8.29 19.47
C MET A 173 15.10 -7.00 18.67
N LEU A 174 14.05 -6.28 19.03
CA LEU A 174 13.70 -5.01 18.36
C LEU A 174 14.63 -3.88 18.82
N LEU A 175 14.74 -2.83 18.00
CA LEU A 175 15.52 -1.64 18.35
C LEU A 175 15.02 -0.93 19.62
N SER A 176 13.73 -1.08 19.93
CA SER A 176 13.09 -0.51 21.13
C SER A 176 13.44 -1.23 22.43
N ASP A 177 14.03 -2.43 22.35
CA ASP A 177 14.48 -3.16 23.55
C ASP A 177 15.63 -2.41 24.25
N LYS A 178 15.62 -2.42 25.59
CA LYS A 178 16.64 -1.72 26.39
C LYS A 178 18.06 -2.28 26.22
N GLU A 179 18.17 -3.54 25.83
CA GLU A 179 19.44 -4.20 25.55
C GLU A 179 19.93 -3.96 24.10
N SER A 180 19.08 -3.37 23.27
CA SER A 180 19.41 -3.05 21.89
C SER A 180 20.27 -1.80 21.79
N ALA A 181 21.39 -1.91 21.08
CA ALA A 181 22.26 -0.79 20.77
C ALA A 181 22.77 -0.89 19.32
N LEU A 182 22.66 0.19 18.58
CA LEU A 182 22.99 0.28 17.16
C LEU A 182 23.88 1.49 16.91
N SER A 183 25.02 1.27 16.23
CA SER A 183 25.87 2.36 15.77
C SER A 183 25.24 3.05 14.55
N VAL A 184 25.07 4.36 14.67
CA VAL A 184 24.38 5.18 13.66
C VAL A 184 25.25 6.33 13.16
N ARG A 185 24.80 6.94 12.07
CA ARG A 185 25.28 8.22 11.57
C ARG A 185 24.13 9.12 11.18
N LEU A 186 24.25 10.40 11.42
CA LEU A 186 23.34 11.41 10.87
C LEU A 186 23.63 11.62 9.38
N ASP A 187 22.58 11.73 8.58
CA ASP A 187 22.72 11.93 7.14
C ASP A 187 23.36 13.28 6.79
N ARG A 188 22.87 14.35 7.42
CA ARG A 188 23.29 15.74 7.12
C ARG A 188 24.73 16.05 7.50
N THR A 189 25.18 15.61 8.68
CA THR A 189 26.50 15.98 9.21
C THR A 189 27.52 14.85 9.12
N GLY A 190 27.08 13.62 8.88
CA GLY A 190 27.91 12.42 8.97
C GLY A 190 28.35 12.07 10.39
N MET A 191 27.85 12.80 11.42
CA MET A 191 28.19 12.55 12.81
C MET A 191 27.76 11.13 13.21
N ARG A 192 28.64 10.45 13.92
CA ARG A 192 28.43 9.07 14.41
C ARG A 192 28.03 9.09 15.88
N SER A 193 27.11 8.19 16.23
CA SER A 193 26.64 8.01 17.60
C SER A 193 26.10 6.58 17.79
N ILE A 194 25.54 6.32 18.94
CA ILE A 194 24.87 5.06 19.29
C ILE A 194 23.41 5.38 19.59
N VAL A 195 22.51 4.63 18.99
CA VAL A 195 21.08 4.64 19.31
C VAL A 195 20.77 3.38 20.11
N SER A 196 20.06 3.54 21.21
CA SER A 196 19.58 2.43 22.05
C SER A 196 18.08 2.53 22.30
N GLY A 197 17.46 1.39 22.56
CA GLY A 197 16.07 1.32 23.00
C GLY A 197 15.92 1.78 24.45
N LYS A 198 14.76 2.32 24.78
CA LYS A 198 14.40 2.67 26.16
C LYS A 198 13.21 1.89 26.71
N GLY A 199 12.74 0.86 25.95
CA GLY A 199 11.56 0.09 26.31
C GLY A 199 10.25 0.77 25.87
N ASP A 200 10.32 1.58 24.82
CA ASP A 200 9.18 2.22 24.17
C ASP A 200 9.27 1.99 22.65
N TYR A 201 8.19 1.49 22.05
CA TYR A 201 8.15 1.21 20.61
C TYR A 201 8.20 2.46 19.72
N SER A 202 7.89 3.62 20.29
CA SER A 202 7.79 4.90 19.56
C SER A 202 9.03 5.76 19.64
N GLU A 203 9.97 5.43 20.57
CA GLU A 203 11.12 6.27 20.84
C GLU A 203 12.39 5.47 21.14
N LEU A 204 13.48 5.94 20.57
CA LEU A 204 14.84 5.49 20.84
C LEU A 204 15.64 6.67 21.38
N VAL A 205 16.74 6.39 22.05
CA VAL A 205 17.65 7.42 22.58
C VAL A 205 18.98 7.38 21.85
N MET A 206 19.45 8.52 21.37
CA MET A 206 20.79 8.65 20.84
C MET A 206 21.74 9.10 21.95
N GLN A 207 22.75 8.30 22.22
CA GLN A 207 23.66 8.47 23.34
C GLN A 207 24.96 9.14 22.96
N TYR A 208 25.63 9.75 23.93
CA TYR A 208 26.97 10.33 23.80
C TYR A 208 27.10 11.39 22.72
N VAL A 209 26.07 12.19 22.48
CA VAL A 209 26.12 13.32 21.55
C VAL A 209 26.57 14.58 22.30
N PRO A 210 27.73 15.18 21.96
CA PRO A 210 28.16 16.42 22.59
C PRO A 210 27.09 17.52 22.45
N SER A 211 26.89 18.32 23.48
CA SER A 211 25.94 19.45 23.46
C SER A 211 26.24 20.50 22.39
N THR A 212 27.49 20.52 21.90
CA THR A 212 27.98 21.41 20.79
C THR A 212 27.76 20.81 19.40
N ALA A 213 27.23 19.57 19.29
CA ALA A 213 27.06 18.92 18.01
C ALA A 213 25.94 19.57 17.18
N ASP A 214 26.15 19.70 15.87
CA ASP A 214 25.14 20.21 14.95
C ASP A 214 24.11 19.09 14.62
N VAL A 215 23.12 18.92 15.51
CA VAL A 215 21.97 18.02 15.33
C VAL A 215 20.71 18.86 15.29
N LYS A 216 19.79 18.53 14.40
CA LYS A 216 18.51 19.26 14.26
C LYS A 216 17.34 18.28 14.30
N VAL A 217 16.23 18.73 14.86
CA VAL A 217 14.96 18.00 14.76
C VAL A 217 14.63 17.80 13.28
N GLY A 218 14.35 16.55 12.93
CA GLY A 218 14.09 16.16 11.55
C GLY A 218 15.27 15.53 10.83
N ASP A 219 16.48 15.53 11.39
CA ASP A 219 17.64 14.85 10.81
C ASP A 219 17.38 13.34 10.70
N LEU A 220 17.74 12.76 9.56
CA LEU A 220 17.63 11.32 9.33
C LEU A 220 18.81 10.59 9.93
N VAL A 221 18.53 9.45 10.52
CA VAL A 221 19.48 8.60 11.23
C VAL A 221 19.62 7.28 10.48
N TYR A 222 20.83 6.96 10.00
CA TYR A 222 21.14 5.73 9.28
C TYR A 222 22.10 4.86 10.07
N SER A 223 22.06 3.54 9.85
CA SER A 223 23.06 2.63 10.38
C SER A 223 24.44 2.97 9.82
N SER A 224 25.46 2.97 10.68
CA SER A 224 26.83 3.34 10.29
C SER A 224 27.67 2.17 9.79
N GLY A 225 27.27 0.93 10.08
CA GLY A 225 28.06 -0.28 9.80
C GLY A 225 29.20 -0.55 10.78
N LEU A 226 29.42 0.33 11.76
CA LEU A 226 30.47 0.13 12.76
C LEU A 226 30.09 -0.99 13.75
N GLY A 227 31.07 -1.82 14.06
CA GLY A 227 30.88 -2.99 14.94
C GLY A 227 30.32 -4.20 14.21
N GLU A 228 30.13 -4.13 12.88
CA GLU A 228 29.71 -5.23 11.99
C GLU A 228 28.40 -5.94 12.35
N ARG A 229 27.68 -5.42 13.37
CA ARG A 229 26.39 -5.97 13.80
C ARG A 229 25.24 -5.65 12.84
N TYR A 230 25.25 -4.46 12.26
CA TYR A 230 24.25 -3.98 11.32
C TYR A 230 24.93 -3.47 10.06
N PRO A 231 24.40 -3.75 8.86
CA PRO A 231 24.94 -3.21 7.64
C PRO A 231 24.78 -1.69 7.59
N ALA A 232 25.70 -0.99 6.92
CA ALA A 232 25.67 0.46 6.79
C ALA A 232 24.59 0.93 5.80
N GLY A 233 24.00 2.11 6.05
CA GLY A 233 23.16 2.81 5.09
C GLY A 233 21.68 2.51 5.15
N TYR A 234 21.21 1.75 6.14
CA TYR A 234 19.79 1.50 6.36
C TYR A 234 19.18 2.53 7.30
N LEU A 235 17.97 2.97 6.99
CA LEU A 235 17.25 3.95 7.80
C LEU A 235 16.88 3.35 9.16
N VAL A 236 17.13 4.10 10.23
CA VAL A 236 16.84 3.73 11.62
C VAL A 236 15.69 4.57 12.17
N GLY A 237 15.76 5.88 11.93
CA GLY A 237 14.79 6.80 12.48
C GLY A 237 15.03 8.24 12.07
N LYS A 238 14.30 9.13 12.72
CA LYS A 238 14.37 10.57 12.55
C LYS A 238 14.48 11.24 13.92
N VAL A 239 15.34 12.23 14.06
CA VAL A 239 15.45 13.02 15.28
C VAL A 239 14.10 13.69 15.56
N LYS A 240 13.51 13.37 16.72
CA LYS A 240 12.21 13.88 17.16
C LYS A 240 12.36 15.07 18.08
N ASP A 241 13.30 14.98 19.03
CA ASP A 241 13.50 16.00 20.05
C ASP A 241 14.96 16.06 20.52
N ILE A 242 15.39 17.20 21.01
CA ILE A 242 16.75 17.46 21.47
C ILE A 242 16.67 18.28 22.77
N GLU A 243 17.06 17.67 23.86
CA GLU A 243 17.18 18.32 25.16
C GLU A 243 18.66 18.46 25.53
N VAL A 244 19.06 19.71 25.86
CA VAL A 244 20.42 20.00 26.32
C VAL A 244 20.33 20.41 27.79
N PRO A 245 20.59 19.48 28.73
CA PRO A 245 20.58 19.80 30.14
C PRO A 245 21.70 20.82 30.46
N SER A 246 21.37 21.84 31.25
CA SER A 246 22.30 22.96 31.56
C SER A 246 23.60 22.56 32.25
N SER A 247 23.66 21.34 32.80
CA SER A 247 24.81 20.78 33.54
C SER A 247 25.48 19.60 32.85
N SER A 248 25.05 19.22 31.63
CA SER A 248 25.55 18.05 30.90
C SER A 248 26.43 18.45 29.71
N GLU A 249 27.51 17.73 29.53
CA GLU A 249 28.33 17.85 28.31
C GLU A 249 27.68 17.17 27.10
N PHE A 250 26.64 16.35 27.34
CA PHE A 250 25.92 15.58 26.33
C PHE A 250 24.48 16.02 26.23
N ALA A 251 23.96 16.04 25.03
CA ALA A 251 22.55 16.26 24.73
C ALA A 251 21.77 14.94 24.80
N ASP A 252 20.56 15.00 25.31
CA ASP A 252 19.59 13.92 25.28
C ASP A 252 18.76 14.03 24.00
N ILE A 253 19.00 13.14 23.04
CA ILE A 253 18.34 13.19 21.73
C ILE A 253 17.39 12.00 21.60
N THR A 254 16.13 12.32 21.42
CA THR A 254 15.08 11.33 21.13
C THR A 254 14.96 11.12 19.63
N VAL A 255 15.02 9.87 19.21
CA VAL A 255 14.86 9.43 17.83
C VAL A 255 13.57 8.65 17.68
N GLN A 256 12.72 9.03 16.73
CA GLN A 256 11.53 8.28 16.35
C GLN A 256 11.96 7.20 15.34
N PRO A 257 11.77 5.89 15.63
CA PRO A 257 12.06 4.84 14.67
C PRO A 257 11.18 4.99 13.43
N THR A 258 11.70 4.67 12.27
CA THR A 258 10.91 4.61 11.02
C THR A 258 10.21 3.27 10.87
N ALA A 259 10.83 2.19 11.33
CA ALA A 259 10.23 0.87 11.33
C ALA A 259 9.01 0.78 12.26
N GLN A 260 8.01 -0.01 11.86
CA GLN A 260 6.79 -0.23 12.65
C GLN A 260 7.03 -1.30 13.71
N LEU A 261 7.68 -0.94 14.81
CA LEU A 261 8.13 -1.88 15.85
C LEU A 261 6.98 -2.58 16.60
N SER A 262 5.75 -2.03 16.58
CA SER A 262 4.60 -2.54 17.33
C SER A 262 3.56 -3.31 16.52
N SER A 263 3.57 -3.24 15.19
CA SER A 263 2.44 -3.69 14.35
C SER A 263 2.80 -4.38 13.04
N GLY A 264 4.06 -4.73 12.81
CA GLY A 264 4.50 -5.41 11.60
C GLY A 264 3.93 -6.85 11.49
N HIS A 265 3.60 -7.30 10.27
CA HIS A 265 3.23 -8.69 9.99
C HIS A 265 4.34 -9.42 9.22
N ASN A 266 4.94 -8.74 8.25
CA ASN A 266 6.00 -9.28 7.40
C ASN A 266 7.28 -8.52 7.64
N VAL A 267 8.38 -9.25 7.68
CA VAL A 267 9.73 -8.69 7.84
C VAL A 267 10.70 -9.32 6.85
N VAL A 268 11.81 -8.66 6.64
CA VAL A 268 12.87 -9.08 5.74
C VAL A 268 14.14 -9.31 6.55
N VAL A 269 14.71 -10.51 6.45
CA VAL A 269 16.02 -10.82 7.05
C VAL A 269 17.10 -10.62 5.99
N LEU A 270 18.13 -9.85 6.34
CA LEU A 270 19.32 -9.65 5.51
C LEU A 270 20.37 -10.71 5.83
N PHE A 271 20.85 -11.42 4.79
CA PHE A 271 22.03 -12.28 4.90
C PHE A 271 23.28 -11.43 4.72
N SER A 272 23.95 -11.12 5.82
CA SER A 272 25.24 -10.43 5.76
C SER A 272 26.38 -11.43 5.46
N GLN A 273 27.20 -11.18 4.47
CA GLN A 273 28.37 -12.00 4.18
C GLN A 273 29.50 -11.87 5.24
N ALA A 274 29.42 -10.88 6.11
CA ALA A 274 30.44 -10.62 7.11
C ALA A 274 30.56 -11.74 8.17
N LEU A 275 29.45 -12.46 8.48
CA LEU A 275 29.44 -13.51 9.49
C LEU A 275 29.89 -14.90 8.96
N SER A 276 30.15 -15.05 7.65
CA SER A 276 30.56 -16.33 7.06
C SER A 276 32.07 -16.62 7.20
N LYS A 277 32.88 -15.77 7.78
CA LYS A 277 34.35 -15.91 7.79
C LYS A 277 34.93 -16.56 9.04
N GLU A 278 34.14 -16.92 10.06
CA GLU A 278 34.64 -17.65 11.22
C GLU A 278 33.98 -19.03 11.38
N GLN A 279 34.23 -19.92 10.45
CA GLN A 279 34.35 -21.34 10.80
C GLN A 279 35.84 -21.60 11.02
N PRO A 280 36.29 -21.84 12.26
CA PRO A 280 37.64 -22.35 12.47
C PRO A 280 37.70 -23.73 11.84
N ASN A 281 38.55 -23.85 10.85
CA ASN A 281 38.93 -25.13 10.25
C ASN A 281 39.58 -25.99 11.35
N GLY A 282 38.75 -26.73 12.09
CA GLY A 282 39.17 -27.75 13.03
C GLY A 282 39.61 -29.00 12.28
N SER A 283 40.80 -29.01 11.82
CA SER A 283 41.44 -30.21 11.32
C SER A 283 42.54 -30.64 12.27
N ARG A 284 42.35 -31.85 12.72
CA ARG A 284 43.27 -32.88 13.26
C ARG A 284 43.29 -33.01 14.77
#